data_cd12bfe53c7cfce939d4caa35a17b7a7
#
_entry.id   cd12bfe53c7cfce939d4caa35a17b7a7
#
_cell.length_a   1.000
_cell.length_b   1.000
_cell.length_c   1.000
_cell.angle_alpha   90.00
_cell.angle_beta   90.00
_cell.angle_gamma   90.00
#
_symmetry.space_group_name_H-M   'P 1'
#
loop_
_entity.id
_entity.type
_entity.pdbx_description
1 polymer ?
#
loop_
_entity_poly.entity_id
_entity_poly.type
_entity_poly.pdbx_seq_one_letter_code
_entity_poly.pdbx_strand_id
1 'polypeptide(L)'
;MKKLLFLLLAAAAVTACDNDEERNGKQSAVYDGMLIVTNKTQIPNIETISENVRYELAESNDGTITLTMPGIKFVSNMPALTIVIPKLEFVNETGGVVSELKSTVTPIVPYIGSTPYPDYRITDFYGEMTPETLSIRFNCSADITLPNGGKLILDHDTKYTGTLVK
;
A
#
# COMPACT_ATOMS: atom_id res chain seq x y z
N MET A 1 14.34 -19.05 2.32
CA MET A 1 15.08 -17.89 1.88
C MET A 1 14.29 -16.57 1.98
N LYS A 2 12.93 -16.60 2.04
CA LYS A 2 12.06 -15.40 2.20
C LYS A 2 12.23 -14.67 3.55
N LYS A 3 12.73 -15.35 4.59
CA LYS A 3 12.88 -14.78 5.95
C LYS A 3 14.07 -13.82 6.13
N LEU A 4 15.03 -13.80 5.18
CA LEU A 4 16.28 -13.03 5.34
C LEU A 4 16.09 -11.53 5.08
N LEU A 5 15.13 -11.14 4.25
CA LEU A 5 14.92 -9.75 3.88
C LEU A 5 14.27 -8.95 5.02
N PHE A 6 13.31 -9.55 5.73
CA PHE A 6 12.71 -8.93 6.91
C PHE A 6 13.71 -8.81 8.09
N LEU A 7 14.70 -9.69 8.16
CA LEU A 7 15.76 -9.58 9.17
C LEU A 7 16.65 -8.34 8.97
N LEU A 8 16.85 -7.91 7.74
CA LEU A 8 17.59 -6.68 7.43
C LEU A 8 16.80 -5.41 7.77
N LEU A 9 15.47 -5.44 7.65
CA LEU A 9 14.60 -4.36 8.09
C LEU A 9 14.50 -4.26 9.62
N ALA A 10 14.57 -5.40 10.33
CA ALA A 10 14.51 -5.44 11.80
C ALA A 10 15.79 -4.93 12.46
N ALA A 11 16.93 -4.98 11.79
CA ALA A 11 18.20 -4.50 12.35
C ALA A 11 18.26 -2.98 12.58
N ALA A 12 17.36 -2.20 11.95
CA ALA A 12 17.27 -0.75 12.15
C ALA A 12 16.41 -0.33 13.36
N ALA A 13 15.69 -1.27 14.00
CA ALA A 13 14.75 -0.98 15.09
C ALA A 13 15.18 -1.47 16.47
N VAL A 14 16.41 -1.98 16.65
CA VAL A 14 16.84 -2.56 17.94
C VAL A 14 17.89 -1.69 18.63
N THR A 15 17.42 -0.64 19.29
CA THR A 15 18.09 -0.12 20.49
C THR A 15 17.06 0.04 21.59
N ALA A 16 16.97 -0.95 22.45
CA ALA A 16 16.80 -0.91 23.90
C ALA A 16 15.96 -2.08 24.44
N CYS A 17 16.55 -2.71 25.45
CA CYS A 17 15.99 -3.57 26.49
C CYS A 17 15.97 -5.08 26.24
N ASP A 18 16.95 -5.70 26.89
CA ASP A 18 16.97 -7.08 27.37
C ASP A 18 15.63 -7.50 28.02
N ASN A 19 14.98 -8.48 27.40
CA ASN A 19 14.18 -9.50 28.07
C ASN A 19 13.82 -10.55 27.03
N ASP A 20 14.29 -11.78 27.27
CA ASP A 20 13.96 -12.99 26.55
C ASP A 20 12.47 -13.34 26.69
N GLU A 21 11.60 -12.69 25.93
CA GLU A 21 10.27 -13.20 25.61
C GLU A 21 10.22 -13.42 24.11
N GLU A 22 9.86 -14.66 23.70
CA GLU A 22 9.64 -15.06 22.33
C GLU A 22 8.75 -14.00 21.62
N ARG A 23 9.36 -13.08 20.91
CA ARG A 23 8.65 -12.09 20.09
C ARG A 23 8.07 -12.80 18.86
N ASN A 24 6.89 -13.36 19.00
CA ASN A 24 5.93 -13.57 17.92
C ASN A 24 5.39 -12.21 17.44
N GLY A 25 6.26 -11.20 17.33
CA GLY A 25 5.91 -9.88 16.86
C GLY A 25 5.83 -9.88 15.35
N LYS A 26 4.65 -9.62 14.80
CA LYS A 26 4.48 -9.31 13.37
C LYS A 26 5.47 -8.21 13.01
N GLN A 27 6.33 -8.48 12.04
CA GLN A 27 7.25 -7.46 11.55
C GLN A 27 6.46 -6.45 10.71
N SER A 28 6.62 -5.18 11.01
CA SER A 28 6.05 -4.11 10.21
C SER A 28 7.10 -3.04 9.91
N ALA A 29 6.91 -2.35 8.78
CA ALA A 29 7.73 -1.23 8.35
C ALA A 29 6.83 -0.08 7.94
N VAL A 30 7.12 1.12 8.43
CA VAL A 30 6.37 2.34 8.13
C VAL A 30 7.20 3.23 7.23
N TYR A 31 6.60 3.72 6.15
CA TYR A 31 7.22 4.64 5.21
C TYR A 31 6.45 5.97 5.24
N ASP A 32 7.17 7.08 5.24
CA ASP A 32 6.63 8.43 5.15
C ASP A 32 7.00 9.04 3.80
N GLY A 33 6.03 9.62 3.10
CA GLY A 33 6.28 10.07 1.74
C GLY A 33 5.17 10.87 1.09
N MET A 34 5.18 10.85 -0.22
CA MET A 34 4.28 11.60 -1.09
C MET A 34 3.39 10.65 -1.89
N LEU A 35 2.10 10.96 -1.91
CA LEU A 35 1.08 10.30 -2.72
C LEU A 35 0.61 11.23 -3.83
N ILE A 36 0.57 10.74 -5.06
CA ILE A 36 -0.01 11.41 -6.21
C ILE A 36 -1.16 10.54 -6.73
N VAL A 37 -2.35 11.11 -6.80
CA VAL A 37 -3.54 10.49 -7.38
C VAL A 37 -3.93 11.29 -8.62
N THR A 38 -3.90 10.66 -9.79
CA THR A 38 -4.29 11.25 -11.07
C THR A 38 -5.68 10.79 -11.45
N ASN A 39 -6.65 11.70 -11.45
CA ASN A 39 -8.01 11.42 -11.91
C ASN A 39 -8.06 11.48 -13.44
N LYS A 40 -8.36 10.34 -14.08
CA LYS A 40 -8.46 10.19 -15.54
C LYS A 40 -9.88 10.37 -16.08
N THR A 41 -10.88 10.53 -15.22
CA THR A 41 -12.27 10.77 -15.65
C THR A 41 -12.50 12.22 -16.12
N GLN A 42 -11.51 13.10 -15.99
CA GLN A 42 -11.57 14.51 -16.39
C GLN A 42 -10.53 14.83 -17.46
N ILE A 43 -10.83 15.81 -18.28
CA ILE A 43 -9.91 16.32 -19.33
C ILE A 43 -9.75 17.83 -19.15
N PRO A 44 -8.53 18.34 -18.86
CA PRO A 44 -7.31 17.57 -18.60
C PRO A 44 -7.39 16.77 -17.30
N ASN A 45 -6.55 15.73 -17.18
CA ASN A 45 -6.43 14.95 -15.95
C ASN A 45 -6.10 15.87 -14.76
N ILE A 46 -6.71 15.58 -13.61
CA ILE A 46 -6.46 16.33 -12.38
C ILE A 46 -5.61 15.49 -11.43
N GLU A 47 -4.52 16.09 -10.97
CA GLU A 47 -3.66 15.48 -9.97
C GLU A 47 -3.97 16.04 -8.58
N THR A 48 -4.03 15.13 -7.60
CA THR A 48 -4.10 15.44 -6.18
C THR A 48 -2.82 14.94 -5.52
N ILE A 49 -2.06 15.85 -4.93
CA ILE A 49 -0.81 15.55 -4.24
C ILE A 49 -1.07 15.61 -2.74
N SER A 50 -0.63 14.60 -2.01
CA SER A 50 -0.66 14.55 -0.54
C SER A 50 0.74 14.27 -0.03
N GLU A 51 1.25 15.13 0.84
CA GLU A 51 2.55 14.99 1.49
C GLU A 51 2.41 14.39 2.89
N ASN A 52 3.49 13.87 3.44
CA ASN A 52 3.56 13.25 4.77
C ASN A 52 2.55 12.11 4.95
N VAL A 53 2.38 11.33 3.89
CA VAL A 53 1.50 10.17 3.89
C VAL A 53 2.28 8.96 4.40
N ARG A 54 1.76 8.30 5.44
CA ARG A 54 2.39 7.12 6.04
C ARG A 54 1.73 5.85 5.57
N TYR A 55 2.51 4.95 4.99
CA TYR A 55 2.08 3.62 4.60
C TYR A 55 2.80 2.58 5.43
N GLU A 56 2.08 1.53 5.80
CA GLU A 56 2.60 0.43 6.59
C GLU A 56 2.58 -0.85 5.77
N LEU A 57 3.72 -1.55 5.73
CA LEU A 57 3.84 -2.93 5.28
C LEU A 57 3.96 -3.82 6.50
N ALA A 58 3.07 -4.79 6.64
CA ALA A 58 3.08 -5.74 7.73
C ALA A 58 3.04 -7.20 7.22
N GLU A 59 3.85 -8.07 7.81
CA GLU A 59 3.79 -9.50 7.52
C GLU A 59 2.54 -10.12 8.18
N SER A 60 1.81 -10.90 7.40
CA SER A 60 0.66 -11.68 7.84
C SER A 60 1.10 -13.07 8.33
N ASN A 61 0.25 -13.77 9.08
CA ASN A 61 0.57 -15.09 9.64
C ASN A 61 0.82 -16.16 8.57
N ASP A 62 0.32 -15.97 7.35
CA ASP A 62 0.51 -16.85 6.20
C ASP A 62 1.79 -16.54 5.39
N GLY A 63 2.58 -15.57 5.84
CA GLY A 63 3.81 -15.12 5.18
C GLY A 63 3.57 -14.19 3.99
N THR A 64 2.34 -13.74 3.77
CA THR A 64 2.04 -12.66 2.82
C THR A 64 2.23 -11.30 3.46
N ILE A 65 2.30 -10.27 2.63
CA ILE A 65 2.43 -8.89 3.07
C ILE A 65 1.08 -8.18 2.93
N THR A 66 0.72 -7.42 3.94
CA THR A 66 -0.42 -6.49 3.90
C THR A 66 0.11 -5.06 3.84
N LEU A 67 -0.36 -4.29 2.86
CA LEU A 67 -0.11 -2.86 2.76
C LEU A 67 -1.31 -2.10 3.30
N THR A 68 -1.09 -1.25 4.29
CA THR A 68 -2.09 -0.33 4.84
C THR A 68 -1.76 1.10 4.44
N MET A 69 -2.72 1.76 3.82
CA MET A 69 -2.61 3.12 3.28
C MET A 69 -3.69 4.00 3.91
N PRO A 70 -3.43 4.64 5.04
CA PRO A 70 -4.39 5.54 5.68
C PRO A 70 -4.44 6.89 4.96
N GLY A 71 -5.58 7.55 5.01
CA GLY A 71 -5.73 8.93 4.58
C GLY A 71 -5.83 9.16 3.08
N ILE A 72 -6.08 8.14 2.27
CA ILE A 72 -6.21 8.30 0.81
C ILE A 72 -7.47 9.06 0.46
N LYS A 73 -7.31 10.03 -0.46
CA LYS A 73 -8.41 10.75 -1.11
C LYS A 73 -8.21 10.65 -2.62
N PHE A 74 -9.17 10.07 -3.33
CA PHE A 74 -9.15 10.02 -4.79
C PHE A 74 -9.66 11.33 -5.42
N VAL A 75 -10.48 12.10 -4.68
CA VAL A 75 -10.91 13.45 -5.05
C VAL A 75 -10.89 14.33 -3.80
N SER A 76 -10.62 15.62 -3.96
CA SER A 76 -10.40 16.57 -2.85
C SER A 76 -11.55 16.62 -1.83
N ASN A 77 -12.79 16.46 -2.28
CA ASN A 77 -13.99 16.61 -1.46
C ASN A 77 -14.47 15.30 -0.80
N MET A 78 -13.79 14.17 -1.03
CA MET A 78 -14.17 12.93 -0.37
C MET A 78 -13.52 12.80 1.02
N PRO A 79 -14.15 12.05 1.95
CA PRO A 79 -13.51 11.70 3.21
C PRO A 79 -12.24 10.88 2.95
N ALA A 80 -11.26 11.02 3.84
CA ALA A 80 -10.05 10.22 3.81
C ALA A 80 -10.39 8.75 4.11
N LEU A 81 -9.89 7.84 3.30
CA LEU A 81 -10.10 6.40 3.43
C LEU A 81 -8.81 5.72 3.91
N THR A 82 -8.96 4.68 4.70
CA THR A 82 -7.88 3.73 4.95
C THR A 82 -8.07 2.54 4.01
N ILE A 83 -7.15 2.39 3.07
CA ILE A 83 -7.17 1.29 2.11
C ILE A 83 -6.17 0.23 2.56
N VAL A 84 -6.62 -1.02 2.57
CA VAL A 84 -5.79 -2.17 2.90
C VAL A 84 -5.71 -3.08 1.69
N ILE A 85 -4.50 -3.39 1.26
CA ILE A 85 -4.21 -4.33 0.17
C ILE A 85 -3.56 -5.56 0.78
N PRO A 86 -4.31 -6.67 0.93
CA PRO A 86 -3.79 -7.91 1.47
C PRO A 86 -3.12 -8.76 0.38
N LYS A 87 -2.43 -9.82 0.80
CA LYS A 87 -1.90 -10.89 -0.06
C LYS A 87 -0.92 -10.38 -1.12
N LEU A 88 -0.01 -9.52 -0.68
CA LEU A 88 1.15 -9.16 -1.47
C LEU A 88 2.30 -10.13 -1.19
N GLU A 89 3.16 -10.33 -2.17
CA GLU A 89 4.35 -11.15 -2.05
C GLU A 89 5.56 -10.42 -2.63
N PHE A 90 6.73 -10.69 -2.04
CA PHE A 90 7.99 -10.31 -2.66
C PHE A 90 8.32 -11.29 -3.78
N VAL A 91 8.57 -10.74 -4.98
CA VAL A 91 9.03 -11.47 -6.16
C VAL A 91 10.31 -10.80 -6.63
N ASN A 92 11.32 -11.56 -6.98
CA ASN A 92 12.61 -11.08 -7.46
C ASN A 92 13.40 -10.21 -6.46
N GLU A 93 14.32 -10.83 -5.78
CA GLU A 93 15.40 -10.16 -5.07
C GLU A 93 16.57 -9.97 -6.05
N THR A 94 16.68 -8.79 -6.64
CA THR A 94 17.80 -8.47 -7.51
C THR A 94 18.99 -8.05 -6.66
N GLY A 95 19.93 -8.96 -6.41
CA GLY A 95 21.16 -8.69 -5.69
C GLY A 95 21.00 -8.26 -4.23
N GLY A 96 19.85 -8.54 -3.60
CA GLY A 96 19.58 -8.19 -2.20
C GLY A 96 19.34 -6.71 -1.91
N VAL A 97 19.22 -5.87 -2.95
CA VAL A 97 19.07 -4.41 -2.81
C VAL A 97 17.66 -3.94 -3.13
N VAL A 98 17.00 -4.56 -4.10
CA VAL A 98 15.64 -4.18 -4.53
C VAL A 98 14.75 -5.41 -4.55
N SER A 99 13.59 -5.32 -3.92
CA SER A 99 12.54 -6.35 -3.96
C SER A 99 11.30 -5.82 -4.64
N GLU A 100 10.76 -6.57 -5.58
CA GLU A 100 9.46 -6.26 -6.17
C GLU A 100 8.35 -6.78 -5.27
N LEU A 101 7.30 -5.97 -5.10
CA LEU A 101 6.09 -6.30 -4.35
C LEU A 101 4.93 -6.43 -5.33
N LYS A 102 4.31 -7.59 -5.38
CA LYS A 102 3.19 -7.91 -6.29
C LYS A 102 2.03 -8.52 -5.56
N SER A 103 0.83 -8.36 -6.11
CA SER A 103 -0.35 -9.07 -5.63
C SER A 103 -0.45 -10.46 -6.25
N THR A 104 -0.87 -11.44 -5.45
CA THR A 104 -1.19 -12.78 -5.93
C THR A 104 -2.58 -12.89 -6.52
N VAL A 105 -3.39 -11.84 -6.41
CA VAL A 105 -4.76 -11.76 -6.94
C VAL A 105 -4.95 -10.53 -7.80
N THR A 106 -5.74 -10.64 -8.87
CA THR A 106 -6.10 -9.54 -9.77
C THR A 106 -7.52 -9.76 -10.28
N PRO A 107 -8.42 -8.77 -10.20
CA PRO A 107 -8.26 -7.48 -9.53
C PRO A 107 -8.21 -7.64 -8.00
N ILE A 108 -7.52 -6.72 -7.33
CA ILE A 108 -7.52 -6.67 -5.86
C ILE A 108 -8.78 -5.92 -5.43
N VAL A 109 -9.54 -6.51 -4.50
CA VAL A 109 -10.61 -5.82 -3.79
C VAL A 109 -10.01 -5.16 -2.55
N PRO A 110 -9.95 -3.83 -2.49
CA PRO A 110 -9.41 -3.14 -1.31
C PRO A 110 -10.40 -3.23 -0.15
N TYR A 111 -9.87 -3.01 1.04
CA TYR A 111 -10.65 -2.85 2.25
C TYR A 111 -10.69 -1.37 2.63
N ILE A 112 -11.84 -0.90 3.09
CA ILE A 112 -11.99 0.38 3.78
C ILE A 112 -12.11 0.08 5.26
N GLY A 113 -11.05 0.35 6.02
CA GLY A 113 -10.90 -0.17 7.36
C GLY A 113 -10.85 -1.71 7.35
N SER A 114 -11.81 -2.36 8.01
CA SER A 114 -11.93 -3.83 8.06
C SER A 114 -12.93 -4.42 7.07
N THR A 115 -13.62 -3.59 6.29
CA THR A 115 -14.71 -4.02 5.39
C THR A 115 -14.22 -4.09 3.95
N PRO A 116 -14.36 -5.25 3.26
CA PRO A 116 -14.07 -5.34 1.84
C PRO A 116 -15.03 -4.45 1.03
N TYR A 117 -14.48 -3.78 0.01
CA TYR A 117 -15.23 -2.83 -0.82
C TYR A 117 -15.20 -3.29 -2.30
N PRO A 118 -16.09 -4.21 -2.70
CA PRO A 118 -16.03 -4.87 -4.01
C PRO A 118 -16.34 -3.95 -5.19
N ASP A 119 -16.95 -2.79 -4.96
CA ASP A 119 -17.21 -1.79 -6.00
C ASP A 119 -15.91 -1.11 -6.48
N TYR A 120 -14.84 -1.17 -5.67
CA TYR A 120 -13.51 -0.70 -6.05
C TYR A 120 -12.64 -1.86 -6.50
N ARG A 121 -11.86 -1.62 -7.53
CA ARG A 121 -10.93 -2.60 -8.09
C ARG A 121 -9.57 -1.95 -8.26
N ILE A 122 -8.58 -2.58 -7.69
CA ILE A 122 -7.18 -2.21 -7.89
C ILE A 122 -6.57 -3.17 -8.91
N THR A 123 -6.00 -2.61 -9.95
CA THR A 123 -5.28 -3.33 -11.01
C THR A 123 -3.87 -2.76 -11.17
N ASP A 124 -3.03 -3.47 -11.91
CA ASP A 124 -1.66 -3.05 -12.24
C ASP A 124 -0.83 -2.66 -11.01
N PHE A 125 -1.11 -3.33 -9.88
CA PHE A 125 -0.35 -3.11 -8.67
C PHE A 125 1.09 -3.54 -8.87
N TYR A 126 1.99 -2.62 -8.59
CA TYR A 126 3.42 -2.83 -8.61
C TYR A 126 4.08 -2.04 -7.50
N GLY A 127 4.96 -2.68 -6.75
CA GLY A 127 5.77 -2.04 -5.73
C GLY A 127 7.25 -2.41 -5.90
N GLU A 128 8.11 -1.47 -5.53
CA GLU A 128 9.54 -1.66 -5.37
C GLU A 128 9.93 -1.23 -3.96
N MET A 129 10.71 -2.04 -3.30
CA MET A 129 11.21 -1.78 -1.97
C MET A 129 12.72 -1.93 -1.92
N THR A 130 13.37 -0.97 -1.29
CA THR A 130 14.76 -1.04 -0.85
C THR A 130 14.79 -1.03 0.68
N PRO A 131 15.95 -1.20 1.34
CA PRO A 131 16.07 -1.04 2.79
C PRO A 131 15.61 0.33 3.32
N GLU A 132 15.59 1.37 2.47
CA GLU A 132 15.29 2.74 2.88
C GLU A 132 14.04 3.33 2.20
N THR A 133 13.58 2.76 1.08
CA THR A 133 12.51 3.38 0.28
C THR A 133 11.43 2.38 -0.12
N LEU A 134 10.22 2.89 -0.29
CA LEU A 134 9.07 2.19 -0.86
C LEU A 134 8.50 3.02 -1.99
N SER A 135 8.35 2.42 -3.18
CA SER A 135 7.66 3.01 -4.33
C SER A 135 6.50 2.10 -4.73
N ILE A 136 5.31 2.65 -4.89
CA ILE A 136 4.10 1.90 -5.22
C ILE A 136 3.35 2.61 -6.34
N ARG A 137 2.78 1.83 -7.25
CA ARG A 137 1.84 2.31 -8.27
C ARG A 137 0.71 1.30 -8.45
N PHE A 138 -0.48 1.79 -8.70
CA PHE A 138 -1.63 0.98 -9.08
C PHE A 138 -2.71 1.84 -9.72
N ASN A 139 -3.61 1.19 -10.47
CA ASN A 139 -4.85 1.80 -10.94
C ASN A 139 -5.98 1.46 -9.98
N CYS A 140 -6.83 2.44 -9.70
CA CYS A 140 -8.06 2.23 -8.92
C CYS A 140 -9.25 2.65 -9.77
N SER A 141 -10.19 1.74 -9.97
CA SER A 141 -11.42 1.99 -10.71
C SER A 141 -12.65 1.58 -9.91
N ALA A 142 -13.77 2.28 -10.14
CA ALA A 142 -15.07 1.89 -9.62
C ALA A 142 -16.20 2.34 -10.56
N ASP A 143 -17.25 1.53 -10.66
CA ASP A 143 -18.52 1.86 -11.32
C ASP A 143 -19.63 1.67 -10.29
N ILE A 144 -19.97 2.75 -9.58
CA ILE A 144 -20.89 2.74 -8.46
C ILE A 144 -22.24 3.30 -8.92
N THR A 145 -23.30 2.51 -8.76
CA THR A 145 -24.67 3.00 -8.97
C THR A 145 -25.14 3.71 -7.71
N LEU A 146 -25.45 5.00 -7.85
CA LEU A 146 -25.94 5.82 -6.75
C LEU A 146 -27.44 5.52 -6.47
N PRO A 147 -27.94 5.82 -5.26
CA PRO A 147 -29.35 5.59 -4.90
C PRO A 147 -30.38 6.31 -5.80
N ASN A 148 -29.96 7.39 -6.46
CA ASN A 148 -30.77 8.14 -7.42
C ASN A 148 -30.74 7.56 -8.86
N GLY A 149 -30.09 6.41 -9.06
CA GLY A 149 -29.90 5.78 -10.38
C GLY A 149 -28.76 6.36 -11.20
N GLY A 150 -28.07 7.39 -10.70
CA GLY A 150 -26.87 7.92 -11.33
C GLY A 150 -25.69 6.96 -11.21
N LYS A 151 -24.66 7.16 -12.05
CA LYS A 151 -23.42 6.40 -11.97
C LYS A 151 -22.28 7.29 -11.53
N LEU A 152 -21.47 6.79 -10.61
CA LEU A 152 -20.17 7.37 -10.26
C LEU A 152 -19.10 6.47 -10.84
N ILE A 153 -18.39 6.98 -11.83
CA ILE A 153 -17.25 6.30 -12.45
C ILE A 153 -15.99 6.92 -11.89
N LEU A 154 -15.13 6.08 -11.32
CA LEU A 154 -13.79 6.45 -10.86
C LEU A 154 -12.76 5.72 -11.73
N ASP A 155 -11.74 6.44 -12.15
CA ASP A 155 -10.57 5.90 -12.84
C ASP A 155 -9.36 6.76 -12.47
N HIS A 156 -8.51 6.19 -11.63
CA HIS A 156 -7.39 6.89 -11.02
C HIS A 156 -6.10 6.09 -11.16
N ASP A 157 -5.02 6.77 -11.54
CA ASP A 157 -3.66 6.28 -11.35
C ASP A 157 -3.15 6.77 -9.99
N THR A 158 -2.53 5.87 -9.26
CA THR A 158 -1.98 6.16 -7.93
C THR A 158 -0.49 5.86 -7.92
N LYS A 159 0.31 6.82 -7.43
CA LYS A 159 1.75 6.68 -7.24
C LYS A 159 2.13 7.15 -5.85
N TYR A 160 2.93 6.37 -5.18
CA TYR A 160 3.49 6.69 -3.87
C TYR A 160 5.00 6.47 -3.87
N THR A 161 5.72 7.37 -3.21
CA THR A 161 7.15 7.20 -2.92
C THR A 161 7.40 7.68 -1.49
N GLY A 162 7.96 6.82 -0.67
CA GLY A 162 8.25 7.12 0.73
C GLY A 162 9.58 6.57 1.20
N THR A 163 10.07 7.10 2.31
CA THR A 163 11.28 6.66 3.01
C THR A 163 10.92 5.99 4.32
N LEU A 164 11.71 4.99 4.71
CA LEU A 164 11.52 4.24 5.94
C LEU A 164 11.62 5.18 7.15
N VAL A 165 10.61 5.13 8.02
CA VAL A 165 10.63 5.84 9.29
C VAL A 165 11.48 5.03 10.27
N LYS A 166 12.57 5.64 10.74
CA LYS A 166 13.52 5.05 11.71
C LYS A 166 13.08 5.32 13.14
#